data_30361bde8b8d3cf1894088291238e034
#
_entry.id   30361bde8b8d3cf1894088291238e034
#
_cell.length_a   1.000
_cell.length_b   1.000
_cell.length_c   1.000
_cell.angle_alpha   90.00
_cell.angle_beta   90.00
_cell.angle_gamma   90.00
#
_symmetry.space_group_name_H-M   'P 1'
#
loop_
_entity.id
_entity.type
_entity.pdbx_description
1 polymer ?
#
loop_
_entity_poly.entity_id
_entity_poly.type
_entity_poly.pdbx_seq_one_letter_code
_entity_poly.pdbx_strand_id
1 'polypeptide(L)'
;DFEILLALPASKLPDGQASRLLALGSGSKARRMRGAIIDLPSIGAPAEVHLIDLEPLFSAIAPLVPEVNLEGAVLRGDHLLLFNRGTMTHQASHILEVPLDALLEGGAVFVRLCATLTLPSCTGVPLTVTDACRLDTDEPNGGRILLSAVAEATDNSYADGALLGAAIVELDADLNVRNIQPLEPIVKVEGLSARIAADGVHILCVTDADDPDRASALYSCVFKV
;
A
#
# COMPACT_ATOMS: atom_id res chain seq x y z
N ASP A 1 8.69 -5.84 10.32
CA ASP A 1 7.48 -6.09 9.55
C ASP A 1 7.60 -5.42 8.20
N PHE A 2 7.11 -6.06 7.15
CA PHE A 2 6.87 -5.48 5.85
C PHE A 2 5.38 -5.18 5.76
N GLU A 3 5.05 -3.97 5.31
CA GLU A 3 3.67 -3.50 5.15
C GLU A 3 3.26 -3.44 3.68
N ILE A 4 4.26 -3.40 2.78
CA ILE A 4 4.04 -3.29 1.35
C ILE A 4 4.67 -4.48 0.64
N LEU A 5 3.94 -5.12 -0.26
CA LEU A 5 4.44 -6.15 -1.16
C LEU A 5 3.87 -5.92 -2.56
N LEU A 6 4.74 -5.74 -3.54
CA LEU A 6 4.31 -5.55 -4.93
C LEU A 6 5.21 -6.31 -5.92
N ALA A 7 4.64 -6.74 -7.02
CA ALA A 7 5.38 -7.33 -8.13
C ALA A 7 6.03 -6.22 -8.98
N LEU A 8 7.31 -6.37 -9.28
CA LEU A 8 8.02 -5.48 -10.18
C LEU A 8 7.75 -5.86 -11.65
N PRO A 9 7.79 -4.88 -12.59
CA PRO A 9 7.54 -5.15 -14.00
C PRO A 9 8.64 -6.01 -14.61
N ALA A 10 8.31 -6.71 -15.70
CA ALA A 10 9.24 -7.61 -16.40
C ALA A 10 10.57 -6.94 -16.82
N SER A 11 10.55 -5.63 -17.10
CA SER A 11 11.76 -4.84 -17.40
C SER A 11 12.75 -4.74 -16.25
N LYS A 12 12.35 -5.11 -15.04
CA LYS A 12 13.18 -5.10 -13.82
C LYS A 12 13.59 -6.51 -13.38
N LEU A 13 13.29 -7.54 -14.17
CA LEU A 13 13.69 -8.91 -13.88
C LEU A 13 15.11 -9.18 -14.37
N PRO A 14 15.98 -9.80 -13.56
CA PRO A 14 17.22 -10.39 -14.02
C PRO A 14 16.97 -11.56 -14.99
N ASP A 15 17.98 -11.88 -15.80
CA ASP A 15 17.91 -13.02 -16.70
C ASP A 15 17.66 -14.33 -15.93
N GLY A 16 16.68 -15.10 -16.43
CA GLY A 16 16.34 -16.41 -15.86
C GLY A 16 15.39 -16.37 -14.64
N GLN A 17 14.95 -15.20 -14.18
CA GLN A 17 13.95 -15.08 -13.13
C GLN A 17 12.52 -15.07 -13.68
N ALA A 18 11.60 -15.72 -12.97
CA ALA A 18 10.19 -15.78 -13.35
C ALA A 18 9.41 -14.54 -12.88
N SER A 19 9.75 -14.02 -11.70
CA SER A 19 9.18 -12.78 -11.15
C SER A 19 10.10 -12.19 -10.09
N ARG A 20 9.90 -10.91 -9.80
CA ARG A 20 10.60 -10.14 -8.78
C ARG A 20 9.59 -9.38 -7.95
N LEU A 21 9.71 -9.47 -6.64
CA LEU A 21 8.87 -8.72 -5.71
C LEU A 21 9.71 -7.67 -4.99
N LEU A 22 9.07 -6.57 -4.63
CA LEU A 22 9.59 -5.55 -3.74
C LEU A 22 8.75 -5.56 -2.46
N ALA A 23 9.42 -5.72 -1.32
CA ALA A 23 8.81 -5.60 0.00
C ALA A 23 9.39 -4.39 0.72
N LEU A 24 8.53 -3.54 1.32
CA LEU A 24 8.94 -2.35 2.05
C LEU A 24 8.36 -2.35 3.45
N GLY A 25 9.16 -1.91 4.44
CA GLY A 25 8.67 -1.64 5.78
C GLY A 25 7.98 -0.28 5.83
N SER A 26 7.20 -0.03 6.88
CA SER A 26 6.43 1.21 7.04
C SER A 26 7.25 2.47 7.34
N GLY A 27 8.48 2.33 7.84
CA GLY A 27 9.29 3.46 8.31
C GLY A 27 8.87 4.04 9.67
N SER A 28 7.78 3.55 10.28
CA SER A 28 7.25 4.04 11.56
C SER A 28 8.21 3.85 12.75
N LYS A 29 9.19 2.97 12.63
CA LYS A 29 10.27 2.71 13.62
C LYS A 29 11.57 2.37 12.90
N ALA A 30 12.71 2.61 13.53
CA ALA A 30 14.04 2.34 12.95
C ALA A 30 14.18 0.90 12.40
N ARG A 31 13.64 -0.11 13.09
CA ARG A 31 13.65 -1.51 12.63
C ARG A 31 12.78 -1.76 11.38
N ARG A 32 11.85 -0.84 11.05
CA ARG A 32 10.97 -0.89 9.87
C ARG A 32 11.48 -0.03 8.71
N MET A 33 12.70 0.51 8.80
CA MET A 33 13.37 1.26 7.72
C MET A 33 14.15 0.34 6.79
N ARG A 34 13.59 -0.81 6.44
CA ARG A 34 14.21 -1.83 5.60
C ARG A 34 13.24 -2.30 4.54
N GLY A 35 13.79 -2.71 3.41
CA GLY A 35 13.08 -3.37 2.34
C GLY A 35 13.80 -4.64 1.90
N ALA A 36 13.17 -5.38 1.01
CA ALA A 36 13.75 -6.54 0.37
C ALA A 36 13.31 -6.63 -1.09
N ILE A 37 14.24 -7.01 -1.94
CA ILE A 37 13.97 -7.49 -3.30
C ILE A 37 13.98 -9.02 -3.21
N ILE A 38 12.92 -9.66 -3.71
CA ILE A 38 12.74 -11.10 -3.67
C ILE A 38 12.66 -11.61 -5.10
N ASP A 39 13.70 -12.29 -5.53
CA ASP A 39 13.77 -12.92 -6.85
C ASP A 39 13.16 -14.32 -6.77
N LEU A 40 12.08 -14.52 -7.52
CA LEU A 40 11.39 -15.80 -7.60
C LEU A 40 11.81 -16.51 -8.88
N PRO A 41 12.58 -17.60 -8.78
CA PRO A 41 12.99 -18.38 -9.94
C PRO A 41 11.82 -19.19 -10.51
N SER A 42 12.05 -19.83 -11.65
CA SER A 42 11.13 -20.85 -12.16
C SER A 42 10.93 -21.97 -11.14
N ILE A 43 9.80 -22.69 -11.25
CA ILE A 43 9.36 -23.72 -10.30
C ILE A 43 10.50 -24.64 -9.86
N GLY A 44 10.69 -24.75 -8.55
CA GLY A 44 11.57 -25.74 -7.91
C GLY A 44 12.92 -25.22 -7.41
N ALA A 45 13.30 -23.97 -7.68
CA ALA A 45 14.47 -23.35 -7.07
C ALA A 45 14.08 -22.46 -5.88
N PRO A 46 14.97 -22.26 -4.89
CA PRO A 46 14.73 -21.36 -3.78
C PRO A 46 14.70 -19.88 -4.25
N ALA A 47 13.88 -19.06 -3.59
CA ALA A 47 13.89 -17.61 -3.80
C ALA A 47 15.21 -17.01 -3.30
N GLU A 48 15.70 -15.98 -3.99
CA GLU A 48 16.82 -15.15 -3.53
C GLU A 48 16.28 -13.86 -2.92
N VAL A 49 16.81 -13.47 -1.75
CA VAL A 49 16.37 -12.29 -1.01
C VAL A 49 17.52 -11.32 -0.83
N HIS A 50 17.36 -10.10 -1.33
CA HIS A 50 18.33 -9.02 -1.22
C HIS A 50 17.75 -7.91 -0.34
N LEU A 51 18.32 -7.69 0.84
CA LEU A 51 17.89 -6.60 1.71
C LEU A 51 18.34 -5.26 1.16
N ILE A 52 17.46 -4.26 1.26
CA ILE A 52 17.74 -2.88 0.91
C ILE A 52 17.56 -1.99 2.13
N ASP A 53 18.44 -1.00 2.26
CA ASP A 53 18.34 0.04 3.27
C ASP A 53 17.41 1.15 2.76
N LEU A 54 16.35 1.43 3.49
CA LEU A 54 15.37 2.46 3.16
C LEU A 54 15.55 3.74 3.97
N GLU A 55 16.62 3.88 4.78
CA GLU A 55 16.86 5.11 5.53
C GLU A 55 16.92 6.35 4.62
N PRO A 56 17.56 6.34 3.42
CA PRO A 56 17.52 7.47 2.50
C PRO A 56 16.10 7.85 2.05
N LEU A 57 15.24 6.85 1.77
CA LEU A 57 13.84 7.08 1.42
C LEU A 57 13.09 7.75 2.57
N PHE A 58 13.16 7.18 3.77
CA PHE A 58 12.43 7.70 4.93
C PHE A 58 12.94 9.06 5.38
N SER A 59 14.25 9.33 5.25
CA SER A 59 14.82 10.66 5.48
C SER A 59 14.27 11.71 4.50
N ALA A 60 14.00 11.33 3.25
CA ALA A 60 13.38 12.21 2.26
C ALA A 60 11.86 12.39 2.47
N ILE A 61 11.16 11.39 3.03
CA ILE A 61 9.73 11.46 3.34
C ILE A 61 9.45 12.29 4.60
N ALA A 62 10.25 12.15 5.65
CA ALA A 62 10.01 12.74 6.96
C ALA A 62 9.67 14.25 6.97
N PRO A 63 10.27 15.11 6.13
CA PRO A 63 9.88 16.53 6.08
C PRO A 63 8.56 16.80 5.34
N LEU A 64 7.99 15.81 4.64
CA LEU A 64 6.80 15.96 3.79
C LEU A 64 5.51 15.53 4.47
N VAL A 65 5.59 14.75 5.54
CA VAL A 65 4.43 14.20 6.26
C VAL A 65 4.59 14.37 7.78
N PRO A 66 3.51 14.50 8.53
CA PRO A 66 3.60 14.69 9.99
C PRO A 66 4.19 13.47 10.72
N GLU A 67 3.87 12.28 10.26
CA GLU A 67 4.33 11.01 10.80
C GLU A 67 4.51 10.01 9.66
N VAL A 68 5.65 9.33 9.61
CA VAL A 68 5.94 8.35 8.55
C VAL A 68 5.32 7.00 8.92
N ASN A 69 4.41 6.53 8.08
CA ASN A 69 3.82 5.20 8.17
C ASN A 69 3.31 4.75 6.80
N LEU A 70 4.18 4.14 6.00
CA LEU A 70 3.80 3.63 4.68
C LEU A 70 3.04 2.32 4.82
N GLU A 71 1.85 2.25 4.19
CA GLU A 71 0.96 1.08 4.28
C GLU A 71 0.66 0.46 2.90
N GLY A 72 0.84 1.21 1.81
CA GLY A 72 0.57 0.71 0.47
C GLY A 72 1.48 1.32 -0.58
N ALA A 73 1.61 0.65 -1.72
CA ALA A 73 2.27 1.21 -2.90
C ALA A 73 1.70 0.68 -4.20
N VAL A 74 1.74 1.50 -5.25
CA VAL A 74 1.43 1.08 -6.61
C VAL A 74 2.47 1.59 -7.60
N LEU A 75 2.70 0.83 -8.67
CA LEU A 75 3.52 1.27 -9.78
C LEU A 75 2.72 2.20 -10.71
N ARG A 76 3.32 3.34 -11.10
CA ARG A 76 2.83 4.26 -12.11
C ARG A 76 3.97 4.62 -13.06
N GLY A 77 4.01 3.93 -14.20
CA GLY A 77 5.16 4.01 -15.09
C GLY A 77 6.44 3.47 -14.42
N ASP A 78 7.48 4.30 -14.38
CA ASP A 78 8.76 4.04 -13.74
C ASP A 78 8.86 4.61 -12.31
N HIS A 79 7.72 5.03 -11.73
CA HIS A 79 7.62 5.55 -10.37
C HIS A 79 6.77 4.65 -9.47
N LEU A 80 7.03 4.71 -8.18
CA LEU A 80 6.14 4.23 -7.14
C LEU A 80 5.31 5.39 -6.59
N LEU A 81 4.01 5.18 -6.46
CA LEU A 81 3.18 5.94 -5.56
C LEU A 81 3.15 5.21 -4.21
N LEU A 82 3.57 5.89 -3.17
CA LEU A 82 3.59 5.39 -1.80
C LEU A 82 2.44 6.03 -1.01
N PHE A 83 1.71 5.23 -0.26
CA PHE A 83 0.57 5.69 0.53
C PHE A 83 0.95 5.71 2.00
N ASN A 84 1.05 6.92 2.54
CA ASN A 84 1.34 7.16 3.96
C ASN A 84 0.02 7.31 4.72
N ARG A 85 -0.18 6.46 5.71
CA ARG A 85 -1.38 6.40 6.54
C ARG A 85 -1.46 7.59 7.49
N GLY A 86 -2.66 8.12 7.70
CA GLY A 86 -2.97 9.07 8.78
C GLY A 86 -3.29 8.37 10.12
N THR A 87 -3.43 9.18 11.16
CA THR A 87 -3.83 8.77 12.53
C THR A 87 -4.96 9.66 13.04
N MET A 88 -5.46 9.44 14.25
CA MET A 88 -6.41 10.37 14.89
C MET A 88 -5.86 11.78 15.03
N THR A 89 -4.57 11.91 15.32
CA THR A 89 -3.88 13.20 15.47
C THR A 89 -3.60 13.86 14.12
N HIS A 90 -3.26 13.06 13.10
CA HIS A 90 -2.93 13.48 11.74
C HIS A 90 -3.84 12.76 10.74
N GLN A 91 -5.08 13.25 10.63
CA GLN A 91 -6.21 12.56 10.00
C GLN A 91 -6.05 12.30 8.48
N ALA A 92 -5.21 13.07 7.81
CA ALA A 92 -5.01 12.93 6.38
C ALA A 92 -3.99 11.83 6.05
N SER A 93 -4.29 11.02 5.03
CA SER A 93 -3.31 10.16 4.37
C SER A 93 -2.62 10.93 3.23
N HIS A 94 -1.36 10.61 2.93
CA HIS A 94 -0.58 11.32 1.94
C HIS A 94 -0.13 10.37 0.83
N ILE A 95 -0.13 10.85 -0.41
CA ILE A 95 0.39 10.12 -1.56
C ILE A 95 1.70 10.75 -1.98
N LEU A 96 2.76 9.97 -1.94
CA LEU A 96 4.12 10.35 -2.26
C LEU A 96 4.57 9.62 -3.53
N GLU A 97 5.42 10.24 -4.32
CA GLU A 97 5.96 9.63 -5.53
C GLU A 97 7.48 9.58 -5.46
N VAL A 98 8.04 8.44 -5.87
CA VAL A 98 9.48 8.19 -5.91
C VAL A 98 9.86 7.44 -7.18
N PRO A 99 10.98 7.78 -7.87
CA PRO A 99 11.48 6.99 -8.97
C PRO A 99 11.86 5.56 -8.50
N LEU A 100 11.35 4.55 -9.18
CA LEU A 100 11.58 3.15 -8.81
C LEU A 100 13.08 2.79 -8.85
N ASP A 101 13.80 3.20 -9.88
CA ASP A 101 15.21 2.87 -10.05
C ASP A 101 16.06 3.47 -8.94
N ALA A 102 15.82 4.72 -8.55
CA ALA A 102 16.52 5.36 -7.43
C ALA A 102 16.35 4.58 -6.12
N LEU A 103 15.15 4.02 -5.90
CA LEU A 103 14.88 3.18 -4.74
C LEU A 103 15.61 1.83 -4.81
N LEU A 104 15.62 1.18 -5.99
CA LEU A 104 16.26 -0.13 -6.17
C LEU A 104 17.79 -0.06 -6.15
N GLU A 105 18.38 1.05 -6.59
CA GLU A 105 19.83 1.28 -6.61
C GLU A 105 20.40 1.69 -5.24
N GLY A 106 19.57 2.09 -4.30
CA GLY A 106 19.99 2.40 -2.93
C GLY A 106 20.85 3.67 -2.84
N GLY A 107 20.38 4.78 -3.39
CA GLY A 107 21.06 6.08 -3.39
C GLY A 107 20.22 7.19 -2.75
N ALA A 108 20.59 8.45 -3.02
CA ALA A 108 19.76 9.60 -2.67
C ALA A 108 18.44 9.55 -3.44
N VAL A 109 17.34 9.59 -2.70
CA VAL A 109 15.99 9.45 -3.26
C VAL A 109 15.32 10.82 -3.24
N PHE A 110 14.80 11.25 -4.39
CA PHE A 110 13.92 12.43 -4.45
C PHE A 110 12.46 11.97 -4.30
N VAL A 111 11.77 12.51 -3.30
CA VAL A 111 10.37 12.21 -3.02
C VAL A 111 9.52 13.44 -3.26
N ARG A 112 8.38 13.29 -3.93
CA ARG A 112 7.41 14.35 -4.19
C ARG A 112 6.10 14.02 -3.49
N LEU A 113 5.54 14.96 -2.72
CA LEU A 113 4.17 14.88 -2.24
C LEU A 113 3.21 15.18 -3.41
N CYS A 114 2.38 14.22 -3.78
CA CYS A 114 1.46 14.31 -4.92
C CYS A 114 0.06 14.73 -4.51
N ALA A 115 -0.45 14.17 -3.42
CA ALA A 115 -1.79 14.45 -2.92
C ALA A 115 -1.90 14.23 -1.41
N THR A 116 -2.89 14.89 -0.83
CA THR A 116 -3.32 14.69 0.55
C THR A 116 -4.77 14.25 0.53
N LEU A 117 -5.06 13.08 1.08
CA LEU A 117 -6.40 12.50 1.11
C LEU A 117 -7.03 12.70 2.48
N THR A 118 -8.15 13.42 2.50
CA THR A 118 -9.02 13.49 3.69
C THR A 118 -10.27 12.68 3.39
N LEU A 119 -10.36 11.50 4.00
CA LEU A 119 -11.49 10.60 3.84
C LEU A 119 -12.56 10.86 4.92
N PRO A 120 -13.81 10.40 4.71
CA PRO A 120 -14.86 10.51 5.71
C PRO A 120 -14.52 9.83 7.04
N SER A 121 -15.23 10.20 8.09
CA SER A 121 -15.09 9.60 9.41
C SER A 121 -16.23 8.64 9.71
N CYS A 122 -15.91 7.53 10.40
CA CYS A 122 -16.89 6.64 11.01
C CYS A 122 -16.92 6.90 12.52
N THR A 123 -18.05 7.32 13.05
CA THR A 123 -18.22 7.67 14.47
C THR A 123 -17.17 8.65 15.03
N GLY A 124 -16.73 9.60 14.18
CA GLY A 124 -15.73 10.61 14.57
C GLY A 124 -14.27 10.19 14.37
N VAL A 125 -14.01 8.95 13.95
CA VAL A 125 -12.69 8.43 13.62
C VAL A 125 -12.50 8.46 12.10
N PRO A 126 -11.46 9.12 11.56
CA PRO A 126 -11.25 9.23 10.11
C PRO A 126 -10.89 7.86 9.50
N LEU A 127 -11.37 7.61 8.29
CA LEU A 127 -10.83 6.54 7.45
C LEU A 127 -9.41 6.91 7.03
N THR A 128 -8.47 6.00 7.21
CA THR A 128 -7.06 6.14 6.79
C THR A 128 -6.61 4.93 5.99
N VAL A 129 -5.73 5.14 5.01
CA VAL A 129 -5.31 4.09 4.07
C VAL A 129 -4.53 2.99 4.76
N THR A 130 -4.81 1.72 4.40
CA THR A 130 -4.08 0.53 4.90
C THR A 130 -3.44 -0.30 3.79
N ASP A 131 -3.87 -0.17 2.54
CA ASP A 131 -3.18 -0.75 1.38
C ASP A 131 -3.69 -0.12 0.07
N ALA A 132 -3.01 -0.39 -1.04
CA ALA A 132 -3.33 0.12 -2.37
C ALA A 132 -3.03 -0.89 -3.46
N CYS A 133 -3.91 -0.99 -4.46
CA CYS A 133 -3.63 -1.72 -5.69
C CYS A 133 -4.08 -0.96 -6.94
N ARG A 134 -3.40 -1.18 -8.07
CA ARG A 134 -3.87 -0.65 -9.37
C ARG A 134 -5.01 -1.50 -9.90
N LEU A 135 -5.98 -0.81 -10.50
CA LEU A 135 -7.10 -1.46 -11.14
C LEU A 135 -6.88 -1.69 -12.64
N ASP A 136 -6.31 -0.72 -13.33
CA ASP A 136 -6.09 -0.78 -14.79
C ASP A 136 -4.58 -0.95 -15.06
N THR A 137 -4.14 -2.18 -15.30
CA THR A 137 -2.72 -2.52 -15.47
C THR A 137 -2.17 -2.22 -16.86
N ASP A 138 -3.05 -2.07 -17.88
CA ASP A 138 -2.65 -1.85 -19.28
C ASP A 138 -2.30 -0.39 -19.61
N GLU A 139 -2.58 0.55 -18.70
CA GLU A 139 -2.22 1.95 -18.83
C GLU A 139 -1.02 2.30 -17.95
N PRO A 140 0.19 2.41 -18.49
CA PRO A 140 1.41 2.56 -17.67
C PRO A 140 1.48 3.84 -16.84
N ASN A 141 0.89 4.95 -17.33
CA ASN A 141 0.96 6.28 -16.69
C ASN A 141 -0.37 6.77 -16.11
N GLY A 142 -1.40 5.98 -16.20
CA GLY A 142 -2.76 6.30 -15.76
C GLY A 142 -3.39 5.10 -15.09
N GLY A 143 -4.69 5.13 -14.98
CA GLY A 143 -5.47 4.05 -14.42
C GLY A 143 -5.98 4.39 -13.03
N ARG A 144 -6.99 3.63 -12.64
CA ARG A 144 -7.64 3.78 -11.34
C ARG A 144 -6.86 3.03 -10.27
N ILE A 145 -6.92 3.56 -9.06
CA ILE A 145 -6.30 2.94 -7.88
C ILE A 145 -7.41 2.59 -6.90
N LEU A 146 -7.38 1.40 -6.37
CA LEU A 146 -8.20 1.03 -5.21
C LEU A 146 -7.35 1.06 -3.96
N LEU A 147 -7.91 1.63 -2.90
CA LEU A 147 -7.33 1.66 -1.57
C LEU A 147 -8.23 0.87 -0.63
N SER A 148 -7.66 0.16 0.31
CA SER A 148 -8.35 -0.18 1.55
C SER A 148 -8.15 0.97 2.55
N ALA A 149 -9.18 1.25 3.33
CA ALA A 149 -9.12 2.26 4.37
C ALA A 149 -9.93 1.83 5.58
N VAL A 150 -9.41 2.13 6.77
CA VAL A 150 -10.05 1.80 8.05
C VAL A 150 -10.17 3.01 8.94
N ALA A 151 -11.24 3.05 9.74
CA ALA A 151 -11.42 3.98 10.84
C ALA A 151 -11.00 3.26 12.13
N GLU A 152 -9.75 3.44 12.51
CA GLU A 152 -9.17 2.84 13.70
C GLU A 152 -8.87 3.93 14.73
N ALA A 153 -9.41 3.77 15.94
CA ALA A 153 -9.29 4.76 17.02
C ALA A 153 -7.91 4.66 17.68
N THR A 154 -6.87 5.14 16.98
CA THR A 154 -5.49 5.18 17.47
C THR A 154 -4.85 6.54 17.25
N ASP A 155 -4.10 7.04 18.23
CA ASP A 155 -3.40 8.33 18.16
C ASP A 155 -1.99 8.23 17.56
N ASN A 156 -1.54 7.02 17.22
CA ASN A 156 -0.19 6.76 16.72
C ASN A 156 -0.16 5.59 15.73
N SER A 157 0.94 5.44 15.01
CA SER A 157 1.15 4.48 13.93
C SER A 157 1.55 3.06 14.38
N TYR A 158 1.48 2.72 15.67
CA TYR A 158 2.02 1.45 16.20
C TYR A 158 1.21 0.81 17.32
N ALA A 159 0.13 1.43 17.75
CA ALA A 159 -0.80 0.88 18.73
C ALA A 159 -2.15 0.66 18.04
N ASP A 160 -2.67 -0.56 18.16
CA ASP A 160 -3.96 -0.91 17.59
C ASP A 160 -5.08 -0.29 18.41
N GLY A 161 -6.10 0.19 17.71
CA GLY A 161 -7.29 0.82 18.27
C GLY A 161 -8.56 0.05 17.94
N ALA A 162 -9.70 0.55 18.46
CA ALA A 162 -10.98 -0.02 18.08
C ALA A 162 -11.28 0.26 16.61
N LEU A 163 -11.60 -0.78 15.85
CA LEU A 163 -11.99 -0.69 14.45
C LEU A 163 -13.47 -0.28 14.35
N LEU A 164 -13.75 0.90 13.83
CA LEU A 164 -15.08 1.52 13.79
C LEU A 164 -15.69 1.59 12.37
N GLY A 165 -14.89 1.32 11.35
CA GLY A 165 -15.32 1.30 9.96
C GLY A 165 -14.23 0.80 9.04
N ALA A 166 -14.62 0.30 7.88
CA ALA A 166 -13.73 -0.08 6.79
C ALA A 166 -14.38 0.24 5.45
N ALA A 167 -13.57 0.57 4.45
CA ALA A 167 -14.06 0.89 3.12
C ALA A 167 -13.04 0.54 2.03
N ILE A 168 -13.54 0.31 0.81
CA ILE A 168 -12.74 0.40 -0.42
C ILE A 168 -12.95 1.80 -1.00
N VAL A 169 -11.85 2.47 -1.33
CA VAL A 169 -11.84 3.81 -1.93
C VAL A 169 -11.28 3.71 -3.34
N GLU A 170 -11.96 4.30 -4.31
CA GLU A 170 -11.49 4.40 -5.69
C GLU A 170 -10.94 5.79 -5.95
N LEU A 171 -9.71 5.86 -6.46
CA LEU A 171 -9.10 7.07 -6.98
C LEU A 171 -9.06 7.05 -8.50
N ASP A 172 -9.21 8.23 -9.12
CA ASP A 172 -8.93 8.42 -10.56
C ASP A 172 -7.42 8.61 -10.84
N ALA A 173 -7.07 8.79 -12.11
CA ALA A 173 -5.68 9.00 -12.54
C ALA A 173 -5.05 10.28 -11.96
N ASP A 174 -5.86 11.27 -11.59
CA ASP A 174 -5.43 12.52 -10.97
C ASP A 174 -5.38 12.45 -9.45
N LEU A 175 -5.57 11.24 -8.87
CA LEU A 175 -5.58 10.92 -7.45
C LEU A 175 -6.76 11.54 -6.67
N ASN A 176 -7.85 11.89 -7.35
CA ASN A 176 -9.08 12.34 -6.70
C ASN A 176 -9.95 11.14 -6.30
N VAL A 177 -10.59 11.24 -5.15
CA VAL A 177 -11.56 10.24 -4.69
C VAL A 177 -12.79 10.26 -5.59
N ARG A 178 -13.07 9.12 -6.24
CA ARG A 178 -14.26 8.92 -7.09
C ARG A 178 -15.40 8.24 -6.36
N ASN A 179 -15.07 7.24 -5.57
CA ASN A 179 -16.05 6.41 -4.88
C ASN A 179 -15.51 5.91 -3.56
N ILE A 180 -16.40 5.71 -2.59
CA ILE A 180 -16.09 5.12 -1.29
C ILE A 180 -17.20 4.12 -0.99
N GLN A 181 -16.82 2.84 -0.90
CA GLN A 181 -17.74 1.74 -0.62
C GLN A 181 -17.43 1.16 0.76
N PRO A 182 -18.32 1.35 1.75
CA PRO A 182 -18.17 0.71 3.05
C PRO A 182 -18.12 -0.82 2.94
N LEU A 183 -17.31 -1.43 3.78
CA LEU A 183 -17.21 -2.88 3.90
C LEU A 183 -18.08 -3.41 5.04
N GLU A 184 -18.81 -4.49 4.76
CA GLU A 184 -19.53 -5.28 5.77
C GLU A 184 -19.21 -6.77 5.54
N PRO A 185 -18.74 -7.50 6.56
CA PRO A 185 -18.45 -7.02 7.92
C PRO A 185 -17.28 -6.00 7.96
N ILE A 186 -17.21 -5.21 9.04
CA ILE A 186 -16.06 -4.34 9.28
C ILE A 186 -14.86 -5.23 9.60
N VAL A 187 -13.84 -5.16 8.76
CA VAL A 187 -12.60 -5.94 8.89
C VAL A 187 -11.39 -5.06 8.56
N LYS A 188 -10.27 -5.26 9.24
CA LYS A 188 -9.01 -4.57 8.96
C LYS A 188 -8.36 -5.23 7.75
N VAL A 189 -8.51 -4.61 6.58
CA VAL A 189 -7.88 -5.07 5.34
C VAL A 189 -6.45 -4.54 5.31
N GLU A 190 -5.49 -5.45 5.26
CA GLU A 190 -4.04 -5.16 5.23
C GLU A 190 -3.37 -5.61 3.93
N GLY A 191 -4.13 -6.27 3.05
CA GLY A 191 -3.67 -6.61 1.71
C GLY A 191 -4.82 -6.57 0.72
N LEU A 192 -4.61 -5.92 -0.42
CA LEU A 192 -5.62 -5.66 -1.44
C LEU A 192 -5.10 -6.06 -2.83
N SER A 193 -5.90 -6.84 -3.56
CA SER A 193 -5.65 -7.12 -4.97
C SER A 193 -6.95 -7.03 -5.75
N ALA A 194 -6.90 -6.50 -6.96
CA ALA A 194 -8.08 -6.34 -7.79
C ALA A 194 -7.81 -6.67 -9.25
N ARG A 195 -8.84 -7.13 -9.95
CA ARG A 195 -8.83 -7.34 -11.39
C ARG A 195 -10.18 -6.96 -12.00
N ILE A 196 -10.16 -6.39 -13.19
CA ILE A 196 -11.38 -6.14 -13.97
C ILE A 196 -11.85 -7.45 -14.61
N ALA A 197 -13.14 -7.70 -14.54
CA ALA A 197 -13.82 -8.79 -15.23
C ALA A 197 -15.12 -8.29 -15.87
N ALA A 198 -15.79 -9.13 -16.66
CA ALA A 198 -17.01 -8.74 -17.38
C ALA A 198 -18.19 -8.38 -16.46
N ASP A 199 -18.20 -8.88 -15.24
CA ASP A 199 -19.26 -8.70 -14.23
C ASP A 199 -18.92 -7.63 -13.17
N GLY A 200 -17.76 -6.99 -13.27
CA GLY A 200 -17.30 -5.94 -12.36
C GLY A 200 -15.83 -6.10 -11.97
N VAL A 201 -15.44 -5.42 -10.91
CA VAL A 201 -14.09 -5.52 -10.33
C VAL A 201 -14.08 -6.58 -9.24
N HIS A 202 -13.33 -7.65 -9.47
CA HIS A 202 -13.10 -8.69 -8.47
C HIS A 202 -11.97 -8.27 -7.55
N ILE A 203 -12.25 -8.22 -6.26
CA ILE A 203 -11.32 -7.82 -5.22
C ILE A 203 -11.03 -9.00 -4.30
N LEU A 204 -9.77 -9.21 -3.97
CA LEU A 204 -9.31 -10.07 -2.90
C LEU A 204 -8.75 -9.21 -1.77
N CYS A 205 -9.16 -9.48 -0.53
CA CYS A 205 -8.71 -8.78 0.66
C CYS A 205 -8.13 -9.78 1.67
N VAL A 206 -6.93 -9.51 2.14
CA VAL A 206 -6.34 -10.21 3.29
C VAL A 206 -6.47 -9.31 4.51
N THR A 207 -6.83 -9.90 5.65
CA THR A 207 -7.06 -9.13 6.90
C THR A 207 -6.05 -9.49 7.96
N ASP A 208 -5.78 -8.55 8.86
CA ASP A 208 -5.18 -8.81 10.16
C ASP A 208 -6.20 -8.53 11.26
N ALA A 209 -6.28 -9.42 12.23
CA ALA A 209 -7.15 -9.27 13.38
C ALA A 209 -6.45 -8.62 14.58
N ASP A 210 -5.15 -8.32 14.47
CA ASP A 210 -4.26 -7.83 15.54
C ASP A 210 -4.33 -8.72 16.81
N ASP A 211 -4.61 -10.01 16.61
CA ASP A 211 -4.81 -11.00 17.66
C ASP A 211 -4.05 -12.29 17.29
N PRO A 212 -3.00 -12.68 18.01
CA PRO A 212 -2.19 -13.85 17.69
C PRO A 212 -2.95 -15.18 17.74
N ASP A 213 -4.11 -15.21 18.39
CA ASP A 213 -4.97 -16.40 18.49
C ASP A 213 -6.01 -16.46 17.34
N ARG A 214 -6.07 -15.45 16.48
CA ARG A 214 -6.97 -15.40 15.32
C ARG A 214 -6.20 -15.44 14.02
N ALA A 215 -6.54 -16.41 13.17
CA ALA A 215 -5.96 -16.48 11.83
C ALA A 215 -6.43 -15.30 10.96
N SER A 216 -5.53 -14.79 10.11
CA SER A 216 -5.88 -13.89 9.03
C SER A 216 -6.91 -14.53 8.10
N ALA A 217 -7.83 -13.73 7.59
CA ALA A 217 -8.88 -14.19 6.68
C ALA A 217 -8.65 -13.65 5.26
N LEU A 218 -9.04 -14.46 4.27
CA LEU A 218 -9.10 -14.05 2.86
C LEU A 218 -10.57 -13.86 2.49
N TYR A 219 -10.91 -12.65 2.08
CA TYR A 219 -12.24 -12.31 1.55
C TYR A 219 -12.16 -12.07 0.05
N SER A 220 -13.27 -12.36 -0.63
CA SER A 220 -13.48 -11.94 -2.01
C SER A 220 -14.79 -11.19 -2.16
N CYS A 221 -14.81 -10.13 -2.94
CA CYS A 221 -16.03 -9.43 -3.30
C CYS A 221 -15.98 -8.94 -4.75
N VAL A 222 -17.15 -8.59 -5.28
CA VAL A 222 -17.29 -7.96 -6.60
C VAL A 222 -17.78 -6.54 -6.39
N PHE A 223 -16.96 -5.61 -6.81
CA PHE A 223 -17.27 -4.18 -6.80
C PHE A 223 -17.92 -3.83 -8.14
N LYS A 224 -19.14 -3.32 -8.12
CA LYS A 224 -19.83 -2.88 -9.34
C LYS A 224 -19.40 -1.45 -9.66
N VAL A 225 -18.77 -1.28 -10.79
CA VAL A 225 -18.28 -0.01 -11.34
C VAL A 225 -19.38 0.67 -12.13
#